data_16bad883ec063f5cf0247b7dff17aa8b
#
_entry.id   16bad883ec063f5cf0247b7dff17aa8b
#
_cell.length_a   1.000
_cell.length_b   1.000
_cell.length_c   1.000
_cell.angle_alpha   90.00
_cell.angle_beta   90.00
_cell.angle_gamma   90.00
#
_symmetry.space_group_name_H-M   'P 1'
#
loop_
_entity.id
_entity.type
_entity.pdbx_description
1 polymer ?
#
loop_
_entity_poly.entity_id
_entity_poly.type
_entity_poly.pdbx_seq_one_letter_code
_entity_poly.pdbx_strand_id
1 'polypeptide(L)'
;MSQPSGPLAGIKVLDLTSVLYGPYASQTLGDWGAEVIKIEPLTGDTWRYSGQFRNRGMTGQFMAVNRNKRSLALDLKQPDGKSVLQRLIATADVLLTNIRPAALARLGFGYESCQQINSRLIYAAATGFGQDGPWAARPAFDEVIQASSGFASAMGSDDEPAFVPSLVADKICGLTLVGAVSAALVHRERTGKGQMVEVPMLETITAFNSIEMLGGHAFEPPIGPAGYKRMKERRPVRTKDGWLTMLPYSGENWCIFFEAVGHPECIERFAVKDSVARARNIDQIYNKMAEIAITRTTAEWEELLLRIDVPHAAFAKITEIAEQPHLKAVGMIATLDHPSEGKIRQARPSARFSDTPAEIHRMPPRLGEHSRAILREAGFTEEDVASMIEKKVVGISA
;
A
#
# COMPACT_ATOMS: atom_id res chain seq x y z
N MET A 1 23.37 9.56 14.49
CA MET A 1 22.09 8.82 14.31
C MET A 1 22.40 7.35 14.46
N SER A 2 21.64 6.60 15.27
CA SER A 2 21.78 5.15 15.39
C SER A 2 21.56 4.50 14.02
N GLN A 3 22.27 3.41 13.72
CA GLN A 3 22.01 2.62 12.53
C GLN A 3 20.58 2.05 12.61
N PRO A 4 19.86 1.94 11.47
CA PRO A 4 18.53 1.36 11.46
C PRO A 4 18.56 -0.07 12.02
N SER A 5 17.60 -0.39 12.89
CA SER A 5 17.52 -1.68 13.62
C SER A 5 16.41 -2.56 13.07
N GLY A 6 16.11 -2.61 11.84
CA GLY A 6 15.05 -3.45 11.27
C GLY A 6 15.57 -4.77 10.70
N PRO A 7 14.68 -5.72 10.30
CA PRO A 7 15.06 -6.99 9.70
C PRO A 7 15.77 -6.84 8.36
N LEU A 8 15.71 -5.67 7.73
CA LEU A 8 16.42 -5.32 6.49
C LEU A 8 17.60 -4.38 6.73
N ALA A 9 18.11 -4.29 7.97
CA ALA A 9 19.31 -3.51 8.27
C ALA A 9 20.49 -3.96 7.40
N GLY A 10 21.20 -3.00 6.80
CA GLY A 10 22.30 -3.26 5.86
C GLY A 10 21.88 -3.45 4.40
N ILE A 11 20.58 -3.52 4.08
CA ILE A 11 20.06 -3.54 2.70
C ILE A 11 19.96 -2.11 2.17
N LYS A 12 20.56 -1.85 0.98
CA LYS A 12 20.52 -0.57 0.28
C LYS A 12 19.53 -0.61 -0.89
N VAL A 13 18.54 0.28 -0.86
CA VAL A 13 17.49 0.41 -1.86
C VAL A 13 17.63 1.73 -2.62
N LEU A 14 17.74 1.68 -3.93
CA LEU A 14 17.61 2.83 -4.82
C LEU A 14 16.17 2.92 -5.29
N ASP A 15 15.51 3.99 -4.90
CA ASP A 15 14.09 4.25 -5.20
C ASP A 15 13.95 5.28 -6.32
N LEU A 16 13.72 4.82 -7.56
CA LEU A 16 13.45 5.64 -8.74
C LEU A 16 11.93 5.76 -8.99
N THR A 17 11.11 5.55 -7.98
CA THR A 17 9.66 5.58 -8.13
C THR A 17 9.06 6.94 -7.77
N SER A 18 7.83 7.17 -8.23
CA SER A 18 7.05 8.36 -7.94
C SER A 18 5.60 8.02 -7.60
N VAL A 19 4.87 8.99 -7.06
CA VAL A 19 3.46 8.92 -6.67
C VAL A 19 3.26 8.04 -5.44
N LEU A 20 2.63 6.85 -5.57
CA LEU A 20 2.23 6.04 -4.41
C LEU A 20 2.77 4.60 -4.45
N TYR A 21 2.50 3.85 -5.49
CA TYR A 21 2.79 2.42 -5.59
C TYR A 21 4.21 2.06 -5.13
N GLY A 22 5.22 2.56 -5.85
CA GLY A 22 6.63 2.32 -5.54
C GLY A 22 7.09 3.01 -4.25
N PRO A 23 6.77 4.32 -4.03
CA PRO A 23 7.15 5.01 -2.80
C PRO A 23 6.60 4.37 -1.52
N TYR A 24 5.41 3.75 -1.55
CA TYR A 24 4.87 3.02 -0.42
C TYR A 24 5.65 1.73 -0.16
N ALA A 25 6.04 1.01 -1.23
CA ALA A 25 6.89 -0.16 -1.10
C ALA A 25 8.26 0.19 -0.51
N SER A 26 8.95 1.19 -1.07
CA SER A 26 10.28 1.59 -0.60
C SER A 26 10.26 2.19 0.81
N GLN A 27 9.18 2.91 1.20
CA GLN A 27 9.00 3.33 2.59
C GLN A 27 8.87 2.14 3.53
N THR A 28 8.09 1.11 3.15
CA THR A 28 7.91 -0.09 3.98
C THR A 28 9.24 -0.82 4.17
N LEU A 29 10.05 -0.94 3.11
CA LEU A 29 11.41 -1.49 3.24
C LEU A 29 12.29 -0.62 4.17
N GLY A 30 12.17 0.71 4.08
CA GLY A 30 12.86 1.64 4.98
C GLY A 30 12.38 1.55 6.43
N ASP A 31 11.07 1.36 6.65
CA ASP A 31 10.50 1.11 7.98
C ASP A 31 11.03 -0.19 8.60
N TRP A 32 11.42 -1.15 7.77
CA TRP A 32 12.03 -2.41 8.17
C TRP A 32 13.58 -2.35 8.22
N GLY A 33 14.14 -1.15 8.16
CA GLY A 33 15.56 -0.91 8.40
C GLY A 33 16.43 -0.81 7.16
N ALA A 34 15.88 -0.93 5.93
CA ALA A 34 16.67 -0.71 4.73
C ALA A 34 17.12 0.75 4.60
N GLU A 35 18.33 0.99 4.08
CA GLU A 35 18.76 2.31 3.65
C GLU A 35 18.13 2.64 2.31
N VAL A 36 17.24 3.62 2.28
CA VAL A 36 16.52 4.00 1.05
C VAL A 36 17.03 5.35 0.53
N ILE A 37 17.53 5.37 -0.70
CA ILE A 37 17.90 6.56 -1.45
C ILE A 37 16.84 6.80 -2.52
N LYS A 38 16.00 7.82 -2.32
CA LYS A 38 15.02 8.26 -3.32
C LYS A 38 15.72 9.16 -4.33
N ILE A 39 15.76 8.71 -5.60
CA ILE A 39 16.36 9.43 -6.72
C ILE A 39 15.25 10.07 -7.53
N GLU A 40 15.25 11.39 -7.57
CA GLU A 40 14.19 12.20 -8.17
C GLU A 40 14.74 13.07 -9.29
N PRO A 41 13.95 13.43 -10.32
CA PRO A 41 14.33 14.51 -11.23
C PRO A 41 14.52 15.83 -10.45
N LEU A 42 15.17 16.81 -11.04
CA LEU A 42 15.39 18.12 -10.41
C LEU A 42 14.09 18.85 -10.05
N THR A 43 12.99 18.49 -10.70
CA THR A 43 11.64 18.99 -10.39
C THR A 43 10.97 18.26 -9.24
N GLY A 44 11.54 17.15 -8.78
CA GLY A 44 10.96 16.28 -7.75
C GLY A 44 9.85 15.37 -8.22
N ASP A 45 9.40 14.51 -7.31
CA ASP A 45 8.20 13.68 -7.46
C ASP A 45 6.96 14.58 -7.56
N THR A 46 6.02 14.24 -8.45
CA THR A 46 4.78 15.01 -8.63
C THR A 46 3.94 15.10 -7.37
N TRP A 47 4.00 14.10 -6.49
CA TRP A 47 3.31 14.10 -5.20
C TRP A 47 3.84 15.15 -4.22
N ARG A 48 5.02 15.69 -4.44
CA ARG A 48 5.51 16.85 -3.69
C ARG A 48 4.62 18.09 -3.83
N TYR A 49 3.81 18.13 -4.91
CA TYR A 49 3.02 19.32 -5.29
C TYR A 49 1.52 19.03 -5.38
N SER A 50 1.10 17.79 -5.18
CA SER A 50 -0.31 17.36 -5.26
C SER A 50 -0.92 17.30 -3.87
N GLY A 51 -1.61 18.36 -3.43
CA GLY A 51 -2.30 18.39 -2.14
C GLY A 51 -1.92 19.57 -1.27
N GLN A 52 -2.25 19.49 0.01
CA GLN A 52 -1.99 20.54 0.99
C GLN A 52 -0.55 20.49 1.52
N PHE A 53 0.10 21.63 1.69
CA PHE A 53 1.45 21.73 2.23
C PHE A 53 1.61 23.01 3.06
N ARG A 54 2.53 23.00 4.01
CA ARG A 54 3.03 24.20 4.68
C ARG A 54 4.14 24.82 3.87
N ASN A 55 5.16 24.04 3.55
CA ASN A 55 6.25 24.44 2.67
C ASN A 55 6.14 23.71 1.33
N ARG A 56 6.41 24.43 0.25
CA ARG A 56 6.31 23.88 -1.12
C ARG A 56 7.16 22.62 -1.27
N GLY A 57 6.58 21.57 -1.82
CA GLY A 57 7.26 20.29 -2.04
C GLY A 57 7.15 19.31 -0.88
N MET A 58 6.37 19.65 0.18
CA MET A 58 6.15 18.82 1.36
C MET A 58 4.67 18.62 1.64
N THR A 59 3.95 18.03 0.67
CA THR A 59 2.52 17.69 0.84
C THR A 59 2.31 16.57 1.84
N GLY A 60 1.14 16.53 2.46
CA GLY A 60 0.75 15.43 3.36
C GLY A 60 0.87 14.05 2.70
N GLN A 61 0.48 13.94 1.42
CA GLN A 61 0.57 12.71 0.65
C GLN A 61 2.02 12.26 0.43
N PHE A 62 2.90 13.20 0.02
CA PHE A 62 4.33 12.91 -0.13
C PHE A 62 4.94 12.44 1.20
N MET A 63 4.67 13.16 2.28
CA MET A 63 5.22 12.84 3.59
C MET A 63 4.74 11.47 4.11
N ALA A 64 3.52 11.06 3.76
CA ALA A 64 2.94 9.80 4.22
C ALA A 64 3.65 8.55 3.67
N VAL A 65 4.39 8.65 2.55
CA VAL A 65 5.03 7.50 1.87
C VAL A 65 6.53 7.70 1.60
N ASN A 66 7.18 8.71 2.22
CA ASN A 66 8.59 8.99 1.95
C ASN A 66 9.44 9.19 3.22
N ARG A 67 8.95 8.80 4.41
CA ARG A 67 9.79 8.70 5.60
C ARG A 67 10.85 7.60 5.44
N ASN A 68 11.87 7.66 6.29
CA ASN A 68 12.99 6.72 6.26
C ASN A 68 13.79 6.72 4.96
N LYS A 69 13.67 7.78 4.14
CA LYS A 69 14.39 7.94 2.88
C LYS A 69 15.36 9.11 2.94
N ARG A 70 16.42 9.02 2.14
CA ARG A 70 17.33 10.12 1.79
C ARG A 70 17.01 10.55 0.37
N SER A 71 16.93 11.86 0.09
CA SER A 71 16.60 12.39 -1.24
C SER A 71 17.86 12.83 -1.98
N LEU A 72 18.00 12.34 -3.21
CA LEU A 72 18.96 12.78 -4.23
C LEU A 72 18.18 13.32 -5.43
N ALA A 73 18.34 14.62 -5.74
CA ALA A 73 17.79 15.20 -6.95
C ALA A 73 18.84 15.12 -8.07
N LEU A 74 18.52 14.40 -9.17
CA LEU A 74 19.50 14.00 -10.18
C LEU A 74 18.90 14.03 -11.60
N ASP A 75 19.59 14.70 -12.53
CA ASP A 75 19.23 14.65 -13.95
C ASP A 75 19.90 13.46 -14.67
N LEU A 76 19.16 12.38 -14.85
CA LEU A 76 19.60 11.18 -15.55
C LEU A 76 19.77 11.34 -17.07
N LYS A 77 19.40 12.48 -17.64
CA LYS A 77 19.62 12.75 -19.06
C LYS A 77 21.06 13.19 -19.33
N GLN A 78 21.75 13.72 -18.33
CA GLN A 78 23.14 14.17 -18.43
C GLN A 78 24.13 13.03 -18.16
N PRO A 79 25.30 13.00 -18.82
CA PRO A 79 26.31 11.96 -18.62
C PRO A 79 26.77 11.81 -17.18
N ASP A 80 27.01 12.94 -16.48
CA ASP A 80 27.45 12.92 -15.08
C ASP A 80 26.37 12.32 -14.17
N GLY A 81 25.09 12.62 -14.45
CA GLY A 81 23.96 12.02 -13.71
C GLY A 81 23.86 10.51 -13.91
N LYS A 82 24.13 10.04 -15.13
CA LYS A 82 24.22 8.59 -15.39
C LYS A 82 25.38 7.95 -14.65
N SER A 83 26.55 8.60 -14.63
CA SER A 83 27.70 8.12 -13.86
C SER A 83 27.41 8.00 -12.37
N VAL A 84 26.69 8.96 -11.80
CA VAL A 84 26.23 8.87 -10.40
C VAL A 84 25.36 7.64 -10.19
N LEU A 85 24.35 7.42 -11.00
CA LEU A 85 23.44 6.28 -10.83
C LEU A 85 24.18 4.94 -11.02
N GLN A 86 25.10 4.85 -11.98
CA GLN A 86 25.94 3.65 -12.17
C GLN A 86 26.76 3.30 -10.92
N ARG A 87 27.42 4.28 -10.28
CA ARG A 87 28.16 4.05 -9.04
C ARG A 87 27.25 3.62 -7.88
N LEU A 88 26.06 4.19 -7.78
CA LEU A 88 25.08 3.79 -6.77
C LEU A 88 24.59 2.35 -6.99
N ILE A 89 24.28 1.95 -8.24
CA ILE A 89 23.87 0.59 -8.60
C ILE A 89 24.97 -0.44 -8.25
N ALA A 90 26.24 -0.11 -8.45
CA ALA A 90 27.34 -1.01 -8.18
C ALA A 90 27.37 -1.50 -6.71
N THR A 91 26.81 -0.73 -5.78
CA THR A 91 26.80 -1.05 -4.34
C THR A 91 25.39 -1.24 -3.76
N ALA A 92 24.36 -1.18 -4.58
CA ALA A 92 22.98 -1.35 -4.14
C ALA A 92 22.55 -2.81 -4.11
N ASP A 93 21.60 -3.11 -3.24
CA ASP A 93 20.95 -4.41 -3.16
C ASP A 93 19.68 -4.47 -4.01
N VAL A 94 18.94 -3.37 -4.07
CA VAL A 94 17.66 -3.26 -4.78
C VAL A 94 17.62 -1.97 -5.58
N LEU A 95 17.22 -2.05 -6.84
CA LEU A 95 16.78 -0.93 -7.66
C LEU A 95 15.27 -1.06 -7.86
N LEU A 96 14.48 -0.12 -7.35
CA LEU A 96 13.04 -0.10 -7.42
C LEU A 96 12.60 1.03 -8.35
N THR A 97 11.79 0.72 -9.37
CA THR A 97 11.40 1.68 -10.40
C THR A 97 9.96 1.48 -10.86
N ASN A 98 9.22 2.58 -11.09
CA ASN A 98 7.97 2.61 -11.84
C ASN A 98 8.08 3.45 -13.13
N ILE A 99 9.29 3.78 -13.54
CA ILE A 99 9.57 4.36 -14.85
C ILE A 99 9.32 3.29 -15.91
N ARG A 100 8.63 3.65 -16.99
CA ARG A 100 8.35 2.71 -18.09
C ARG A 100 9.63 2.02 -18.55
N PRO A 101 9.67 0.67 -18.63
CA PRO A 101 10.89 -0.08 -18.95
C PRO A 101 11.64 0.41 -20.18
N ALA A 102 10.92 0.69 -21.28
CA ALA A 102 11.52 1.23 -22.50
C ALA A 102 12.16 2.62 -22.31
N ALA A 103 11.65 3.45 -21.41
CA ALA A 103 12.23 4.75 -21.12
C ALA A 103 13.50 4.62 -20.29
N LEU A 104 13.49 3.75 -19.28
CA LEU A 104 14.65 3.50 -18.43
C LEU A 104 15.76 2.79 -19.21
N ALA A 105 15.42 1.86 -20.12
CA ALA A 105 16.37 1.22 -21.03
C ALA A 105 17.08 2.23 -21.96
N ARG A 106 16.33 3.21 -22.52
CA ARG A 106 16.95 4.30 -23.32
C ARG A 106 17.90 5.18 -22.52
N LEU A 107 17.73 5.29 -21.22
CA LEU A 107 18.66 5.99 -20.32
C LEU A 107 19.93 5.14 -20.04
N GLY A 108 19.91 3.84 -20.36
CA GLY A 108 21.00 2.90 -20.08
C GLY A 108 20.85 2.10 -18.80
N PHE A 109 19.64 2.07 -18.21
CA PHE A 109 19.36 1.42 -16.93
C PHE A 109 18.22 0.38 -17.02
N GLY A 110 18.13 -0.33 -18.16
CA GLY A 110 17.34 -1.55 -18.25
C GLY A 110 17.94 -2.67 -17.40
N TYR A 111 17.16 -3.74 -17.17
CA TYR A 111 17.59 -4.85 -16.31
C TYR A 111 18.95 -5.42 -16.70
N GLU A 112 19.16 -5.74 -17.98
CA GLU A 112 20.40 -6.33 -18.48
C GLU A 112 21.60 -5.43 -18.23
N SER A 113 21.46 -4.11 -18.47
CA SER A 113 22.53 -3.14 -18.23
C SER A 113 22.85 -3.02 -16.72
N CYS A 114 21.82 -3.01 -15.87
CA CYS A 114 22.01 -2.95 -14.43
C CYS A 114 22.65 -4.24 -13.89
N GLN A 115 22.28 -5.41 -14.43
CA GLN A 115 22.85 -6.70 -14.07
C GLN A 115 24.35 -6.80 -14.45
N GLN A 116 24.77 -6.17 -15.55
CA GLN A 116 26.19 -6.08 -15.93
C GLN A 116 27.01 -5.25 -14.93
N ILE A 117 26.39 -4.21 -14.34
CA ILE A 117 27.04 -3.38 -13.31
C ILE A 117 27.10 -4.15 -11.98
N ASN A 118 26.00 -4.84 -11.62
CA ASN A 118 25.87 -5.55 -10.34
C ASN A 118 25.00 -6.81 -10.51
N SER A 119 25.65 -7.96 -10.65
CA SER A 119 24.98 -9.26 -10.83
C SER A 119 24.18 -9.73 -9.60
N ARG A 120 24.37 -9.09 -8.45
CA ARG A 120 23.63 -9.35 -7.22
C ARG A 120 22.39 -8.45 -7.06
N LEU A 121 22.21 -7.46 -7.94
CA LEU A 121 21.13 -6.49 -7.86
C LEU A 121 19.78 -7.16 -8.04
N ILE A 122 18.83 -6.83 -7.15
CA ILE A 122 17.40 -7.11 -7.37
C ILE A 122 16.81 -5.91 -8.09
N TYR A 123 16.39 -6.13 -9.35
CA TYR A 123 15.76 -5.12 -10.18
C TYR A 123 14.23 -5.24 -10.04
N ALA A 124 13.62 -4.37 -9.27
CA ALA A 124 12.19 -4.42 -8.96
C ALA A 124 11.40 -3.41 -9.82
N ALA A 125 10.64 -3.95 -10.77
CA ALA A 125 9.82 -3.17 -11.71
C ALA A 125 8.36 -3.13 -11.24
N ALA A 126 7.89 -1.93 -10.95
CA ALA A 126 6.52 -1.62 -10.59
C ALA A 126 5.78 -1.12 -11.84
N THR A 127 5.12 -2.01 -12.56
CA THR A 127 4.47 -1.73 -13.85
C THR A 127 2.95 -1.68 -13.73
N GLY A 128 2.28 -0.99 -14.66
CA GLY A 128 0.81 -0.99 -14.71
C GLY A 128 0.24 -2.29 -15.28
N PHE A 129 0.93 -2.85 -16.28
CA PHE A 129 0.56 -4.06 -17.01
C PHE A 129 1.80 -4.93 -17.21
N GLY A 130 1.64 -6.25 -17.23
CA GLY A 130 2.72 -7.20 -17.50
C GLY A 130 3.41 -6.93 -18.84
N GLN A 131 4.73 -7.03 -18.84
CA GLN A 131 5.52 -6.64 -20.01
C GLN A 131 5.53 -7.70 -21.13
N ASP A 132 4.97 -8.86 -20.87
CA ASP A 132 4.71 -9.93 -21.84
C ASP A 132 3.32 -9.85 -22.51
N GLY A 133 2.47 -8.91 -22.06
CA GLY A 133 1.12 -8.74 -22.56
C GLY A 133 0.96 -7.62 -23.60
N PRO A 134 -0.18 -7.60 -24.32
CA PRO A 134 -0.44 -6.60 -25.37
C PRO A 134 -0.62 -5.17 -24.84
N TRP A 135 -0.74 -4.99 -23.53
CA TRP A 135 -0.93 -3.69 -22.88
C TRP A 135 0.33 -3.14 -22.22
N ALA A 136 1.48 -3.80 -22.37
CA ALA A 136 2.76 -3.44 -21.74
C ALA A 136 3.13 -1.94 -21.86
N ALA A 137 2.84 -1.30 -22.99
CA ALA A 137 3.14 0.10 -23.25
C ALA A 137 2.06 1.09 -22.78
N ARG A 138 0.89 0.62 -22.29
CA ARG A 138 -0.21 1.50 -21.88
C ARG A 138 0.10 2.23 -20.58
N PRO A 139 -0.35 3.49 -20.44
CA PRO A 139 -0.30 4.20 -19.16
C PRO A 139 -1.32 3.60 -18.19
N ALA A 140 -0.97 3.54 -16.91
CA ALA A 140 -1.87 3.10 -15.86
C ALA A 140 -1.78 4.03 -14.65
N PHE A 141 -2.92 4.20 -14.00
CA PHE A 141 -3.09 4.75 -12.67
C PHE A 141 -4.10 3.88 -11.92
N ASP A 142 -4.27 4.09 -10.64
CA ASP A 142 -5.13 3.29 -9.75
C ASP A 142 -6.53 3.04 -10.35
N GLU A 143 -7.23 4.10 -10.78
CA GLU A 143 -8.60 4.01 -11.30
C GLU A 143 -8.68 3.20 -12.61
N VAL A 144 -7.63 3.28 -13.45
CA VAL A 144 -7.54 2.46 -14.68
C VAL A 144 -7.46 0.98 -14.33
N ILE A 145 -6.72 0.66 -13.28
CA ILE A 145 -6.57 -0.72 -12.79
C ILE A 145 -7.85 -1.19 -12.09
N GLN A 146 -8.48 -0.37 -11.24
CA GLN A 146 -9.78 -0.71 -10.65
C GLN A 146 -10.82 -1.03 -11.72
N ALA A 147 -10.87 -0.23 -12.80
CA ALA A 147 -11.79 -0.47 -13.93
C ALA A 147 -11.46 -1.76 -14.69
N SER A 148 -10.17 -2.03 -14.95
CA SER A 148 -9.74 -3.12 -15.84
C SER A 148 -9.72 -4.50 -15.18
N SER A 149 -9.62 -4.55 -13.84
CA SER A 149 -9.48 -5.80 -13.06
C SER A 149 -10.79 -6.41 -12.59
N GLY A 150 -11.94 -5.82 -12.94
CA GLY A 150 -13.24 -6.21 -12.40
C GLY A 150 -13.52 -5.67 -10.97
N PHE A 151 -12.58 -4.93 -10.38
CA PHE A 151 -12.74 -4.41 -9.03
C PHE A 151 -13.88 -3.38 -8.95
N ALA A 152 -14.01 -2.51 -9.95
CA ALA A 152 -15.07 -1.51 -10.00
C ALA A 152 -16.48 -2.15 -10.14
N SER A 153 -16.61 -3.23 -10.90
CA SER A 153 -17.86 -4.01 -10.99
C SER A 153 -18.20 -4.67 -9.64
N ALA A 154 -17.20 -5.22 -8.95
CA ALA A 154 -17.40 -5.82 -7.63
C ALA A 154 -17.83 -4.81 -6.55
N MET A 155 -17.35 -3.56 -6.64
CA MET A 155 -17.71 -2.47 -5.70
C MET A 155 -19.10 -1.88 -5.97
N GLY A 156 -19.47 -1.77 -7.22
CA GLY A 156 -20.81 -1.36 -7.66
C GLY A 156 -21.62 -2.53 -8.22
N SER A 157 -21.86 -2.50 -9.52
CA SER A 157 -22.44 -3.57 -10.32
C SER A 157 -21.87 -3.52 -11.73
N ASP A 158 -22.24 -4.49 -12.58
CA ASP A 158 -21.84 -4.47 -13.99
C ASP A 158 -22.48 -3.30 -14.75
N ASP A 159 -23.69 -2.88 -14.34
CA ASP A 159 -24.43 -1.76 -14.94
C ASP A 159 -24.01 -0.40 -14.36
N GLU A 160 -23.64 -0.38 -13.07
CA GLU A 160 -23.23 0.84 -12.33
C GLU A 160 -21.91 0.57 -11.58
N PRO A 161 -20.77 0.52 -12.28
CA PRO A 161 -19.47 0.30 -11.63
C PRO A 161 -19.10 1.47 -10.72
N ALA A 162 -18.40 1.17 -9.62
CA ALA A 162 -17.98 2.17 -8.65
C ALA A 162 -16.51 1.97 -8.25
N PHE A 163 -15.77 3.08 -8.11
CA PHE A 163 -14.42 3.02 -7.55
C PHE A 163 -14.44 3.07 -6.03
N VAL A 164 -13.51 2.39 -5.41
CA VAL A 164 -13.14 2.70 -4.03
C VAL A 164 -12.51 4.10 -4.03
N PRO A 165 -13.02 5.06 -3.23
CA PRO A 165 -12.48 6.43 -3.19
C PRO A 165 -11.14 6.48 -2.41
N SER A 166 -10.21 5.63 -2.82
CA SER A 166 -8.87 5.47 -2.26
C SER A 166 -7.99 4.78 -3.30
N LEU A 167 -6.72 5.12 -3.35
CA LEU A 167 -5.73 4.51 -4.25
C LEU A 167 -5.40 3.08 -3.76
N VAL A 168 -6.38 2.20 -3.88
CA VAL A 168 -6.35 0.84 -3.31
C VAL A 168 -5.45 -0.09 -4.10
N ALA A 169 -5.47 0.03 -5.44
CA ALA A 169 -4.62 -0.78 -6.32
C ALA A 169 -3.14 -0.48 -6.09
N ASP A 170 -2.76 0.79 -6.03
CA ASP A 170 -1.40 1.22 -5.70
C ASP A 170 -0.90 0.62 -4.36
N LYS A 171 -1.75 0.65 -3.33
CA LYS A 171 -1.38 0.17 -1.98
C LYS A 171 -1.21 -1.34 -1.94
N ILE A 172 -2.14 -2.09 -2.54
CA ILE A 172 -2.06 -3.56 -2.62
C ILE A 172 -0.80 -3.97 -3.40
N CYS A 173 -0.57 -3.36 -4.56
CA CYS A 173 0.60 -3.63 -5.38
C CYS A 173 1.90 -3.24 -4.66
N GLY A 174 1.90 -2.13 -3.90
CA GLY A 174 3.03 -1.71 -3.07
C GLY A 174 3.41 -2.78 -2.03
N LEU A 175 2.45 -3.32 -1.30
CA LEU A 175 2.69 -4.39 -0.32
C LEU A 175 3.10 -5.71 -1.01
N THR A 176 2.51 -6.05 -2.16
CA THR A 176 2.92 -7.20 -2.96
C THR A 176 4.38 -7.07 -3.40
N LEU A 177 4.80 -5.87 -3.84
CA LEU A 177 6.17 -5.59 -4.25
C LEU A 177 7.16 -5.75 -3.08
N VAL A 178 6.80 -5.31 -1.87
CA VAL A 178 7.61 -5.56 -0.65
C VAL A 178 7.82 -7.05 -0.44
N GLY A 179 6.77 -7.86 -0.53
CA GLY A 179 6.86 -9.32 -0.39
C GLY A 179 7.76 -9.96 -1.45
N ALA A 180 7.59 -9.56 -2.72
CA ALA A 180 8.36 -10.08 -3.84
C ALA A 180 9.85 -9.70 -3.75
N VAL A 181 10.16 -8.44 -3.37
CA VAL A 181 11.55 -7.99 -3.12
C VAL A 181 12.17 -8.76 -1.96
N SER A 182 11.43 -8.95 -0.86
CA SER A 182 11.92 -9.70 0.31
C SER A 182 12.23 -11.16 -0.06
N ALA A 183 11.37 -11.82 -0.85
CA ALA A 183 11.59 -13.18 -1.36
C ALA A 183 12.82 -13.25 -2.28
N ALA A 184 13.02 -12.23 -3.14
CA ALA A 184 14.18 -12.15 -4.01
C ALA A 184 15.49 -11.91 -3.22
N LEU A 185 15.44 -11.16 -2.12
CA LEU A 185 16.57 -11.02 -1.19
C LEU A 185 16.94 -12.37 -0.56
N VAL A 186 15.97 -13.15 -0.08
CA VAL A 186 16.19 -14.50 0.45
C VAL A 186 16.78 -15.44 -0.62
N HIS A 187 16.30 -15.37 -1.86
CA HIS A 187 16.89 -16.14 -2.96
C HIS A 187 18.36 -15.75 -3.20
N ARG A 188 18.64 -14.45 -3.23
CA ARG A 188 19.99 -13.93 -3.41
C ARG A 188 20.95 -14.39 -2.31
N GLU A 189 20.52 -14.39 -1.05
CA GLU A 189 21.37 -14.87 0.06
C GLU A 189 21.73 -16.35 -0.09
N ARG A 190 20.87 -17.17 -0.68
CA ARG A 190 21.09 -18.60 -0.92
C ARG A 190 21.96 -18.89 -2.15
N THR A 191 21.86 -18.04 -3.19
CA THR A 191 22.45 -18.31 -4.52
C THR A 191 23.59 -17.39 -4.90
N GLY A 192 23.72 -16.25 -4.22
CA GLY A 192 24.64 -15.17 -4.58
C GLY A 192 24.16 -14.33 -5.77
N LYS A 193 23.03 -14.61 -6.39
CA LYS A 193 22.55 -13.97 -7.63
C LYS A 193 21.30 -13.11 -7.39
N GLY A 194 21.34 -11.90 -7.94
CA GLY A 194 20.16 -11.05 -8.08
C GLY A 194 19.23 -11.53 -9.20
N GLN A 195 18.10 -10.88 -9.33
CA GLN A 195 17.10 -11.18 -10.38
C GLN A 195 16.22 -9.98 -10.66
N MET A 196 15.48 -10.02 -11.78
CA MET A 196 14.36 -9.13 -12.02
C MET A 196 13.12 -9.62 -11.26
N VAL A 197 12.42 -8.68 -10.66
CA VAL A 197 11.11 -8.86 -10.05
C VAL A 197 10.16 -7.88 -10.72
N GLU A 198 9.11 -8.35 -11.35
CA GLU A 198 8.05 -7.52 -11.89
C GLU A 198 6.75 -7.77 -11.10
N VAL A 199 6.08 -6.69 -10.71
CA VAL A 199 4.76 -6.75 -10.07
C VAL A 199 3.82 -5.83 -10.86
N PRO A 200 3.12 -6.36 -11.86
CA PRO A 200 2.19 -5.58 -12.67
C PRO A 200 0.88 -5.37 -11.92
N MET A 201 0.35 -4.14 -11.96
CA MET A 201 -0.83 -3.78 -11.18
C MET A 201 -2.07 -4.55 -11.62
N LEU A 202 -2.33 -4.67 -12.93
CA LEU A 202 -3.54 -5.33 -13.42
C LEU A 202 -3.59 -6.79 -12.96
N GLU A 203 -2.53 -7.54 -13.18
CA GLU A 203 -2.43 -8.96 -12.84
C GLU A 203 -2.50 -9.15 -11.32
N THR A 204 -1.84 -8.28 -10.56
CA THR A 204 -1.87 -8.31 -9.10
C THR A 204 -3.28 -8.09 -8.56
N ILE A 205 -3.99 -7.05 -9.03
CA ILE A 205 -5.34 -6.76 -8.56
C ILE A 205 -6.34 -7.80 -9.06
N THR A 206 -6.17 -8.32 -10.27
CA THR A 206 -7.00 -9.42 -10.78
C THR A 206 -6.83 -10.66 -9.91
N ALA A 207 -5.59 -11.05 -9.59
CA ALA A 207 -5.33 -12.20 -8.71
C ALA A 207 -5.92 -11.98 -7.30
N PHE A 208 -5.73 -10.78 -6.72
CA PHE A 208 -6.29 -10.41 -5.43
C PHE A 208 -7.81 -10.51 -5.41
N ASN A 209 -8.48 -9.96 -6.43
CA ASN A 209 -9.94 -9.91 -6.50
C ASN A 209 -10.55 -11.29 -6.87
N SER A 210 -9.82 -12.14 -7.56
CA SER A 210 -10.30 -13.46 -8.01
C SER A 210 -10.54 -14.47 -6.87
N ILE A 211 -9.98 -14.22 -5.68
CA ILE A 211 -10.05 -15.16 -4.55
C ILE A 211 -11.50 -15.54 -4.22
N GLU A 212 -12.39 -14.56 -4.12
CA GLU A 212 -13.80 -14.77 -3.84
C GLU A 212 -14.73 -14.37 -4.99
N MET A 213 -14.28 -13.53 -5.92
CA MET A 213 -15.14 -12.96 -6.96
C MET A 213 -15.34 -13.86 -8.17
N LEU A 214 -14.50 -14.86 -8.39
CA LEU A 214 -14.79 -15.85 -9.44
C LEU A 214 -16.06 -16.65 -9.12
N GLY A 215 -16.31 -17.01 -7.86
CA GLY A 215 -17.52 -17.75 -7.46
C GLY A 215 -17.73 -19.00 -8.30
N GLY A 216 -18.91 -19.14 -8.93
CA GLY A 216 -19.22 -20.26 -9.82
C GLY A 216 -18.39 -20.31 -11.12
N HIS A 217 -17.76 -19.20 -11.49
CA HIS A 217 -16.84 -19.10 -12.63
C HIS A 217 -15.44 -19.64 -12.35
N ALA A 218 -15.16 -20.09 -11.12
CA ALA A 218 -13.92 -20.83 -10.83
C ALA A 218 -13.93 -22.25 -11.46
N PHE A 219 -15.06 -22.68 -12.00
CA PHE A 219 -15.23 -23.98 -12.69
C PHE A 219 -15.37 -23.78 -14.20
N GLU A 220 -14.93 -24.76 -14.98
CA GLU A 220 -15.06 -24.77 -16.43
C GLU A 220 -15.78 -26.03 -16.88
N PRO A 221 -17.02 -25.93 -17.42
CA PRO A 221 -17.83 -24.73 -17.57
C PRO A 221 -18.33 -24.19 -16.21
N PRO A 222 -18.73 -22.89 -16.14
CA PRO A 222 -19.24 -22.29 -14.91
C PRO A 222 -20.47 -23.03 -14.34
N ILE A 223 -20.49 -23.22 -13.00
CA ILE A 223 -21.59 -23.90 -12.30
C ILE A 223 -22.54 -22.94 -11.57
N GLY A 224 -22.32 -21.62 -11.69
CA GLY A 224 -23.11 -20.59 -11.05
C GLY A 224 -22.59 -19.18 -11.37
N PRO A 225 -23.16 -18.13 -10.78
CA PRO A 225 -22.75 -16.76 -11.03
C PRO A 225 -21.35 -16.47 -10.49
N ALA A 226 -20.69 -15.45 -11.07
CA ALA A 226 -19.54 -14.81 -10.47
C ALA A 226 -19.93 -14.01 -9.22
N GLY A 227 -18.93 -13.72 -8.39
CA GLY A 227 -19.11 -12.95 -7.19
C GLY A 227 -19.54 -13.77 -5.97
N TYR A 228 -19.56 -13.10 -4.84
CA TYR A 228 -19.92 -13.68 -3.55
C TYR A 228 -21.11 -12.95 -2.95
N LYS A 229 -22.31 -13.48 -3.12
CA LYS A 229 -23.58 -12.84 -2.74
C LYS A 229 -23.58 -12.28 -1.31
N ARG A 230 -23.00 -13.00 -0.35
CA ARG A 230 -22.92 -12.55 1.05
C ARG A 230 -22.20 -11.22 1.24
N MET A 231 -21.22 -10.89 0.39
CA MET A 231 -20.49 -9.63 0.53
C MET A 231 -21.37 -8.42 0.22
N LYS A 232 -22.30 -8.54 -0.74
CA LYS A 232 -23.23 -7.47 -1.09
C LYS A 232 -24.24 -7.20 0.03
N GLU A 233 -24.62 -8.23 0.79
CA GLU A 233 -25.59 -8.10 1.90
C GLU A 233 -24.95 -7.63 3.21
N ARG A 234 -23.65 -7.83 3.38
CA ARG A 234 -22.89 -7.34 4.54
C ARG A 234 -22.65 -5.85 4.42
N ARG A 235 -23.64 -5.08 4.84
CA ARG A 235 -23.61 -3.62 4.78
C ARG A 235 -23.74 -3.01 6.18
N PRO A 236 -23.29 -1.76 6.38
CA PRO A 236 -23.58 -1.01 7.58
C PRO A 236 -25.07 -0.96 7.85
N VAL A 237 -25.46 -1.12 9.10
CA VAL A 237 -26.85 -0.97 9.53
C VAL A 237 -27.01 0.32 10.33
N ARG A 238 -28.17 0.99 10.15
CA ARG A 238 -28.49 2.19 10.89
C ARG A 238 -28.98 1.81 12.28
N THR A 239 -28.43 2.46 13.29
CA THR A 239 -28.91 2.41 14.68
C THR A 239 -29.82 3.61 14.96
N LYS A 240 -30.33 3.72 16.19
CA LYS A 240 -31.14 4.86 16.58
C LYS A 240 -30.42 6.21 16.48
N ASP A 241 -29.10 6.23 16.64
CA ASP A 241 -28.27 7.44 16.73
C ASP A 241 -27.01 7.43 15.83
N GLY A 242 -26.78 6.36 15.07
CA GLY A 242 -25.58 6.26 14.24
C GLY A 242 -25.60 5.09 13.27
N TRP A 243 -24.43 4.48 13.09
CA TRP A 243 -24.21 3.34 12.21
C TRP A 243 -23.31 2.30 12.88
N LEU A 244 -23.62 1.03 12.63
CA LEU A 244 -22.88 -0.09 13.19
C LEU A 244 -22.69 -1.18 12.12
N THR A 245 -21.59 -1.91 12.18
CA THR A 245 -21.45 -3.22 11.55
C THR A 245 -21.69 -4.28 12.60
N MET A 246 -22.62 -5.21 12.33
CA MET A 246 -22.85 -6.42 13.12
C MET A 246 -22.69 -7.63 12.20
N LEU A 247 -21.97 -8.64 12.65
CA LEU A 247 -21.66 -9.79 11.81
C LEU A 247 -21.87 -11.11 12.55
N PRO A 248 -23.11 -11.55 12.79
CA PRO A 248 -23.34 -12.94 13.16
C PRO A 248 -22.89 -13.83 12.01
N TYR A 249 -21.81 -14.62 12.23
CA TYR A 249 -21.15 -15.32 11.14
C TYR A 249 -21.66 -16.75 10.95
N SER A 250 -21.74 -17.50 12.03
CA SER A 250 -22.21 -18.89 12.04
C SER A 250 -23.72 -19.00 12.26
N GLY A 251 -24.28 -20.20 12.04
CA GLY A 251 -25.67 -20.46 12.41
C GLY A 251 -25.94 -20.27 13.90
N GLU A 252 -24.98 -20.63 14.73
CA GLU A 252 -25.03 -20.42 16.17
C GLU A 252 -25.03 -18.95 16.54
N ASN A 253 -24.17 -18.12 15.96
CA ASN A 253 -24.19 -16.68 16.17
C ASN A 253 -25.54 -16.05 15.78
N TRP A 254 -26.18 -16.52 14.70
CA TRP A 254 -27.51 -16.02 14.31
C TRP A 254 -28.58 -16.46 15.32
N CYS A 255 -28.51 -17.70 15.88
CA CYS A 255 -29.42 -18.11 16.93
C CYS A 255 -29.28 -17.22 18.17
N ILE A 256 -28.05 -17.09 18.67
CA ILE A 256 -27.74 -16.24 19.84
C ILE A 256 -28.20 -14.80 19.62
N PHE A 257 -27.96 -14.25 18.43
CA PHE A 257 -28.38 -12.90 18.07
C PHE A 257 -29.92 -12.77 18.12
N PHE A 258 -30.66 -13.62 17.42
CA PHE A 258 -32.13 -13.51 17.38
C PHE A 258 -32.78 -13.75 18.73
N GLU A 259 -32.26 -14.65 19.56
CA GLU A 259 -32.69 -14.85 20.95
C GLU A 259 -32.44 -13.59 21.79
N ALA A 260 -31.25 -13.02 21.72
CA ALA A 260 -30.86 -11.84 22.51
C ALA A 260 -31.64 -10.58 22.14
N VAL A 261 -32.12 -10.49 20.91
CA VAL A 261 -32.94 -9.35 20.46
C VAL A 261 -34.44 -9.57 20.56
N GLY A 262 -34.88 -10.74 21.06
CA GLY A 262 -36.29 -11.06 21.29
C GLY A 262 -37.05 -11.49 20.03
N HIS A 263 -36.34 -12.05 19.05
CA HIS A 263 -36.91 -12.54 17.79
C HIS A 263 -36.56 -14.02 17.51
N PRO A 264 -36.75 -14.96 18.48
CA PRO A 264 -36.37 -16.37 18.30
C PRO A 264 -37.10 -17.06 17.13
N GLU A 265 -38.29 -16.59 16.73
CA GLU A 265 -39.03 -17.08 15.58
C GLU A 265 -38.27 -16.96 14.24
N CYS A 266 -37.33 -16.03 14.17
CA CYS A 266 -36.48 -15.82 12.98
C CYS A 266 -35.49 -17.00 12.78
N ILE A 267 -35.18 -17.74 13.81
CA ILE A 267 -34.26 -18.90 13.75
C ILE A 267 -34.84 -19.97 12.81
N GLU A 268 -36.07 -20.38 13.03
CA GLU A 268 -36.76 -21.37 12.19
C GLU A 268 -37.22 -20.76 10.85
N ARG A 269 -37.78 -19.54 10.89
CA ARG A 269 -38.27 -18.82 9.70
C ARG A 269 -37.21 -18.71 8.60
N PHE A 270 -35.98 -18.41 8.96
CA PHE A 270 -34.87 -18.24 8.03
C PHE A 270 -33.97 -19.47 7.94
N ALA A 271 -34.26 -20.52 8.70
CA ALA A 271 -33.47 -21.74 8.80
C ALA A 271 -31.97 -21.44 9.01
N VAL A 272 -31.67 -20.55 9.98
CA VAL A 272 -30.29 -20.01 10.13
C VAL A 272 -29.25 -21.07 10.56
N LYS A 273 -29.69 -22.18 11.12
CA LYS A 273 -28.81 -23.31 11.50
C LYS A 273 -28.28 -24.05 10.27
N ASP A 274 -29.08 -24.18 9.23
CA ASP A 274 -28.65 -24.80 7.97
C ASP A 274 -27.87 -23.81 7.11
N SER A 275 -26.64 -24.17 6.77
CA SER A 275 -25.73 -23.28 6.04
C SER A 275 -26.19 -22.96 4.60
N VAL A 276 -26.87 -23.93 3.94
CA VAL A 276 -27.35 -23.75 2.57
C VAL A 276 -28.62 -22.89 2.56
N ALA A 277 -29.56 -23.20 3.44
CA ALA A 277 -30.78 -22.41 3.58
C ALA A 277 -30.46 -20.97 4.03
N ARG A 278 -29.56 -20.79 5.00
CA ARG A 278 -29.08 -19.48 5.43
C ARG A 278 -28.47 -18.68 4.27
N ALA A 279 -27.68 -19.30 3.42
CA ALA A 279 -27.10 -18.64 2.26
C ALA A 279 -28.16 -18.20 1.24
N ARG A 280 -29.24 -18.97 1.08
CA ARG A 280 -30.39 -18.60 0.22
C ARG A 280 -31.20 -17.45 0.79
N ASN A 281 -31.38 -17.39 2.11
CA ASN A 281 -32.19 -16.39 2.81
C ASN A 281 -31.38 -15.20 3.31
N ILE A 282 -30.14 -15.03 2.89
CA ILE A 282 -29.18 -14.08 3.49
C ILE A 282 -29.68 -12.63 3.43
N ASP A 283 -30.29 -12.21 2.34
CA ASP A 283 -30.90 -10.91 2.13
C ASP A 283 -32.04 -10.63 3.15
N GLN A 284 -32.93 -11.62 3.36
CA GLN A 284 -34.01 -11.49 4.34
C GLN A 284 -33.49 -11.40 5.76
N ILE A 285 -32.46 -12.16 6.07
CA ILE A 285 -31.78 -12.18 7.38
C ILE A 285 -31.17 -10.80 7.68
N TYR A 286 -30.39 -10.23 6.74
CA TYR A 286 -29.77 -8.91 6.93
C TYR A 286 -30.80 -7.77 6.89
N ASN A 287 -31.87 -7.88 6.11
CA ASN A 287 -32.97 -6.91 6.14
C ASN A 287 -33.66 -6.93 7.51
N LYS A 288 -33.94 -8.10 8.06
CA LYS A 288 -34.51 -8.22 9.41
C LYS A 288 -33.58 -7.67 10.50
N MET A 289 -32.30 -7.93 10.39
CA MET A 289 -31.30 -7.35 11.29
C MET A 289 -31.30 -5.82 11.20
N ALA A 290 -31.41 -5.25 9.99
CA ALA A 290 -31.49 -3.80 9.80
C ALA A 290 -32.76 -3.18 10.40
N GLU A 291 -33.92 -3.85 10.30
CA GLU A 291 -35.15 -3.43 10.97
C GLU A 291 -35.02 -3.38 12.49
N ILE A 292 -34.32 -4.36 13.06
CA ILE A 292 -34.09 -4.44 14.51
C ILE A 292 -33.05 -3.40 14.94
N ALA A 293 -32.05 -3.13 14.12
CA ALA A 293 -30.91 -2.27 14.46
C ALA A 293 -31.34 -0.85 14.86
N ILE A 294 -32.38 -0.28 14.25
CA ILE A 294 -32.88 1.08 14.56
C ILE A 294 -33.52 1.20 15.94
N THR A 295 -33.81 0.09 16.62
CA THR A 295 -34.52 0.11 17.93
C THR A 295 -33.63 0.49 19.09
N ARG A 296 -32.31 0.43 18.96
CA ARG A 296 -31.32 0.72 20.01
C ARG A 296 -30.29 1.72 19.54
N THR A 297 -29.66 2.41 20.48
CA THR A 297 -28.47 3.24 20.22
C THR A 297 -27.26 2.40 19.88
N THR A 298 -26.25 3.02 19.26
CA THR A 298 -24.99 2.35 18.96
C THR A 298 -24.32 1.77 20.21
N ALA A 299 -24.31 2.54 21.32
CA ALA A 299 -23.72 2.09 22.59
C ALA A 299 -24.46 0.87 23.18
N GLU A 300 -25.80 0.88 23.18
CA GLU A 300 -26.60 -0.28 23.63
C GLU A 300 -26.36 -1.52 22.78
N TRP A 301 -26.10 -1.34 21.47
CA TRP A 301 -25.73 -2.44 20.58
C TRP A 301 -24.32 -2.97 20.89
N GLU A 302 -23.33 -2.11 21.07
CA GLU A 302 -21.97 -2.53 21.38
C GLU A 302 -21.93 -3.34 22.69
N GLU A 303 -22.66 -2.89 23.74
CA GLU A 303 -22.76 -3.63 25.00
C GLU A 303 -23.40 -5.02 24.82
N LEU A 304 -24.55 -5.09 24.09
CA LEU A 304 -25.22 -6.36 23.84
C LEU A 304 -24.35 -7.32 23.04
N LEU A 305 -23.78 -6.85 21.93
CA LEU A 305 -23.02 -7.69 20.99
C LEU A 305 -21.71 -8.17 21.60
N LEU A 306 -21.06 -7.34 22.45
CA LEU A 306 -19.90 -7.75 23.24
C LEU A 306 -20.26 -8.89 24.21
N ARG A 307 -21.41 -8.78 24.92
CA ARG A 307 -21.86 -9.78 25.87
C ARG A 307 -22.19 -11.13 25.22
N ILE A 308 -22.69 -11.12 23.99
CA ILE A 308 -23.06 -12.35 23.26
C ILE A 308 -22.00 -12.81 22.25
N ASP A 309 -20.81 -12.22 22.31
CA ASP A 309 -19.63 -12.56 21.47
C ASP A 309 -19.92 -12.53 19.96
N VAL A 310 -20.68 -11.54 19.51
CA VAL A 310 -20.93 -11.30 18.07
C VAL A 310 -20.00 -10.20 17.58
N PRO A 311 -19.23 -10.44 16.51
CA PRO A 311 -18.35 -9.43 15.90
C PRO A 311 -19.12 -8.17 15.49
N HIS A 312 -18.65 -7.03 15.93
CA HIS A 312 -19.28 -5.73 15.66
C HIS A 312 -18.27 -4.59 15.70
N ALA A 313 -18.62 -3.47 15.10
CA ALA A 313 -17.84 -2.22 15.21
C ALA A 313 -18.72 -1.00 14.90
N ALA A 314 -18.63 0.03 15.73
CA ALA A 314 -19.15 1.35 15.41
C ALA A 314 -18.32 2.00 14.29
N PHE A 315 -18.96 2.88 13.50
CA PHE A 315 -18.29 3.57 12.41
C PHE A 315 -17.39 4.68 12.94
N ALA A 316 -16.10 4.58 12.62
CA ALA A 316 -15.13 5.63 12.87
C ALA A 316 -15.09 6.62 11.70
N LYS A 317 -15.18 7.92 11.99
CA LYS A 317 -14.91 8.95 10.98
C LYS A 317 -13.41 9.07 10.75
N ILE A 318 -13.00 9.31 9.50
CA ILE A 318 -11.59 9.46 9.14
C ILE A 318 -10.89 10.58 9.91
N THR A 319 -11.62 11.65 10.24
CA THR A 319 -11.12 12.77 11.03
C THR A 319 -10.89 12.45 12.50
N GLU A 320 -11.52 11.39 13.02
CA GLU A 320 -11.50 10.97 14.41
C GLU A 320 -10.69 9.67 14.62
N ILE A 321 -10.13 9.11 13.55
CA ILE A 321 -9.44 7.80 13.59
C ILE A 321 -8.29 7.75 14.61
N ALA A 322 -7.61 8.88 14.84
CA ALA A 322 -6.52 8.98 15.81
C ALA A 322 -7.00 8.88 17.26
N GLU A 323 -8.27 9.18 17.51
CA GLU A 323 -8.90 9.15 18.84
C GLU A 323 -9.60 7.83 19.15
N GLN A 324 -9.70 6.94 18.15
CA GLN A 324 -10.27 5.61 18.34
C GLN A 324 -9.50 4.87 19.45
N PRO A 325 -10.18 4.37 20.52
CA PRO A 325 -9.52 3.93 21.75
C PRO A 325 -8.40 2.92 21.56
N HIS A 326 -8.62 1.91 20.71
CA HIS A 326 -7.61 0.90 20.43
C HIS A 326 -6.40 1.49 19.67
N LEU A 327 -6.62 2.30 18.63
CA LEU A 327 -5.55 2.91 17.85
C LEU A 327 -4.74 3.91 18.67
N LYS A 328 -5.40 4.63 19.58
CA LYS A 328 -4.76 5.52 20.54
C LYS A 328 -3.91 4.75 21.55
N ALA A 329 -4.43 3.68 22.14
CA ALA A 329 -3.73 2.84 23.09
C ALA A 329 -2.47 2.19 22.49
N VAL A 330 -2.51 1.77 21.24
CA VAL A 330 -1.35 1.20 20.55
C VAL A 330 -0.44 2.25 19.88
N GLY A 331 -0.78 3.54 19.98
CA GLY A 331 0.01 4.63 19.40
C GLY A 331 0.08 4.57 17.86
N MET A 332 -1.02 4.16 17.18
CA MET A 332 -1.00 3.95 15.73
C MET A 332 -0.72 5.21 14.95
N ILE A 333 -1.26 6.35 15.38
CA ILE A 333 -1.00 7.66 14.79
C ILE A 333 -0.11 8.46 15.74
N ALA A 334 1.14 8.63 15.34
CA ALA A 334 2.12 9.39 16.11
C ALA A 334 2.18 10.85 15.64
N THR A 335 2.35 11.75 16.60
CA THR A 335 2.73 13.15 16.32
C THR A 335 4.25 13.26 16.44
N LEU A 336 4.90 13.67 15.35
CA LEU A 336 6.35 13.73 15.22
C LEU A 336 6.78 15.16 14.87
N ASP A 337 7.98 15.55 15.32
CA ASP A 337 8.57 16.84 14.98
C ASP A 337 9.39 16.73 13.69
N HIS A 338 8.92 17.40 12.63
CA HIS A 338 9.62 17.47 11.36
C HIS A 338 10.49 18.72 11.30
N PRO A 339 11.76 18.64 10.84
CA PRO A 339 12.68 19.78 10.87
C PRO A 339 12.19 21.04 10.16
N SER A 340 11.46 20.91 9.05
CA SER A 340 10.94 22.04 8.27
C SER A 340 9.42 22.23 8.39
N GLU A 341 8.65 21.16 8.68
CA GLU A 341 7.19 21.21 8.68
C GLU A 341 6.59 21.32 10.10
N GLY A 342 7.43 21.33 11.15
CA GLY A 342 6.97 21.32 12.54
C GLY A 342 6.24 20.01 12.89
N LYS A 343 5.19 20.08 13.71
CA LYS A 343 4.46 18.88 14.10
C LYS A 343 3.65 18.31 12.94
N ILE A 344 3.92 17.04 12.61
CA ILE A 344 3.20 16.24 11.61
C ILE A 344 2.63 14.98 12.26
N ARG A 345 1.56 14.43 11.69
CA ARG A 345 0.99 13.14 12.11
C ARG A 345 1.34 12.07 11.10
N GLN A 346 1.81 10.92 11.58
CA GLN A 346 2.08 9.76 10.74
C GLN A 346 1.59 8.48 11.39
N ALA A 347 1.09 7.55 10.58
CA ALA A 347 0.86 6.20 11.04
C ALA A 347 2.22 5.52 11.27
N ARG A 348 2.41 4.85 12.42
CA ARG A 348 3.60 4.02 12.64
C ARG A 348 3.58 2.79 11.72
N PRO A 349 4.72 2.12 11.50
CA PRO A 349 4.74 0.81 10.85
C PRO A 349 3.77 -0.16 11.55
N SER A 350 2.95 -0.87 10.77
CA SER A 350 1.94 -1.79 11.32
C SER A 350 2.55 -3.13 11.73
N ALA A 351 3.56 -3.60 10.98
CA ALA A 351 4.27 -4.83 11.31
C ALA A 351 5.12 -4.65 12.58
N ARG A 352 5.13 -5.66 13.43
CA ARG A 352 5.95 -5.72 14.65
C ARG A 352 6.86 -6.93 14.59
N PHE A 353 8.15 -6.71 14.72
CA PHE A 353 9.16 -7.76 14.83
C PHE A 353 9.68 -7.77 16.28
N SER A 354 9.77 -8.95 16.91
CA SER A 354 10.16 -9.08 18.31
C SER A 354 11.57 -8.59 18.59
N ASP A 355 12.50 -8.89 17.69
CA ASP A 355 13.92 -8.66 17.89
C ASP A 355 14.49 -7.50 17.07
N THR A 356 13.82 -7.17 15.96
CA THR A 356 14.24 -6.15 15.01
C THR A 356 13.09 -5.20 14.69
N PRO A 357 12.72 -4.30 15.63
CA PRO A 357 11.50 -3.48 15.51
C PRO A 357 11.54 -2.58 14.27
N ALA A 358 10.36 -2.48 13.62
CA ALA A 358 10.16 -1.50 12.55
C ALA A 358 9.94 -0.11 13.14
N GLU A 359 10.68 0.89 12.66
CA GLU A 359 10.70 2.23 13.27
C GLU A 359 10.71 3.37 12.24
N ILE A 360 10.25 4.53 12.68
CA ILE A 360 10.43 5.80 11.98
C ILE A 360 11.70 6.46 12.52
N HIS A 361 12.81 6.26 11.83
CA HIS A 361 14.13 6.77 12.23
C HIS A 361 14.55 8.05 11.47
N ARG A 362 13.82 8.39 10.37
CA ARG A 362 14.07 9.59 9.58
C ARG A 362 12.78 10.20 9.08
N MET A 363 12.66 11.52 9.20
CA MET A 363 11.53 12.27 8.64
C MET A 363 11.59 12.31 7.11
N PRO A 364 10.43 12.49 6.42
CA PRO A 364 10.38 12.63 4.97
C PRO A 364 11.32 13.75 4.49
N PRO A 365 12.16 13.53 3.47
CA PRO A 365 13.18 14.51 3.09
C PRO A 365 12.64 15.61 2.18
N ARG A 366 13.21 16.81 2.27
CA ARG A 366 13.10 17.83 1.23
C ARG A 366 13.80 17.36 -0.04
N LEU A 367 13.42 17.93 -1.19
CA LEU A 367 14.04 17.57 -2.48
C LEU A 367 15.54 17.88 -2.47
N GLY A 368 16.35 16.85 -2.76
CA GLY A 368 17.81 16.97 -2.81
C GLY A 368 18.48 17.23 -1.46
N GLU A 369 17.80 17.06 -0.34
CA GLU A 369 18.33 17.33 1.00
C GLU A 369 19.62 16.57 1.30
N HIS A 370 19.77 15.39 0.73
CA HIS A 370 20.92 14.54 1.02
C HIS A 370 21.88 14.40 -0.18
N SER A 371 21.69 15.18 -1.26
CA SER A 371 22.46 15.03 -2.50
C SER A 371 23.95 15.06 -2.28
N ARG A 372 24.47 16.07 -1.56
CA ARG A 372 25.94 16.19 -1.31
C ARG A 372 26.49 14.97 -0.55
N ALA A 373 25.81 14.54 0.51
CA ALA A 373 26.26 13.42 1.33
C ALA A 373 26.27 12.11 0.54
N ILE A 374 25.23 11.85 -0.25
CA ILE A 374 25.11 10.63 -1.09
C ILE A 374 26.23 10.59 -2.15
N LEU A 375 26.53 11.73 -2.79
CA LEU A 375 27.59 11.78 -3.79
C LEU A 375 28.98 11.54 -3.18
N ARG A 376 29.27 12.11 -2.00
CA ARG A 376 30.52 11.85 -1.28
C ARG A 376 30.68 10.35 -0.92
N GLU A 377 29.61 9.75 -0.40
CA GLU A 377 29.56 8.32 -0.08
C GLU A 377 29.73 7.45 -1.34
N ALA A 378 29.31 7.93 -2.50
CA ALA A 378 29.53 7.30 -3.80
C ALA A 378 30.94 7.55 -4.38
N GLY A 379 31.84 8.23 -3.63
CA GLY A 379 33.24 8.44 -3.98
C GLY A 379 33.51 9.60 -4.94
N PHE A 380 32.59 10.58 -5.03
CA PHE A 380 32.84 11.83 -5.75
C PHE A 380 33.55 12.84 -4.86
N THR A 381 34.52 13.59 -5.44
CA THR A 381 35.25 14.63 -4.73
C THR A 381 34.35 15.86 -4.50
N GLU A 382 34.77 16.77 -3.60
CA GLU A 382 34.06 18.04 -3.39
C GLU A 382 33.98 18.88 -4.67
N GLU A 383 35.03 18.82 -5.49
CA GLU A 383 35.10 19.53 -6.78
C GLU A 383 34.11 18.95 -7.78
N ASP A 384 34.02 17.60 -7.87
CA ASP A 384 33.01 16.93 -8.70
C ASP A 384 31.61 17.35 -8.27
N VAL A 385 31.30 17.28 -6.98
CA VAL A 385 30.00 17.65 -6.41
C VAL A 385 29.65 19.10 -6.69
N ALA A 386 30.60 20.03 -6.49
CA ALA A 386 30.40 21.43 -6.79
C ALA A 386 30.13 21.68 -8.28
N SER A 387 30.92 21.07 -9.15
CA SER A 387 30.74 21.13 -10.62
C SER A 387 29.37 20.60 -11.06
N MET A 388 28.93 19.44 -10.52
CA MET A 388 27.61 18.87 -10.87
C MET A 388 26.47 19.76 -10.42
N ILE A 389 26.58 20.46 -9.30
CA ILE A 389 25.57 21.40 -8.82
C ILE A 389 25.53 22.64 -9.72
N GLU A 390 26.69 23.23 -10.05
CA GLU A 390 26.80 24.37 -10.94
C GLU A 390 26.22 24.10 -12.33
N LYS A 391 26.51 22.92 -12.89
CA LYS A 391 25.98 22.42 -14.16
C LYS A 391 24.49 22.00 -14.09
N LYS A 392 23.86 22.09 -12.94
CA LYS A 392 22.48 21.61 -12.69
C LYS A 392 22.27 20.14 -13.07
N VAL A 393 23.27 19.28 -12.85
CA VAL A 393 23.14 17.83 -12.90
C VAL A 393 22.50 17.32 -11.61
N VAL A 394 22.86 17.97 -10.50
CA VAL A 394 22.42 17.65 -9.14
C VAL A 394 21.70 18.84 -8.51
N GLY A 395 20.52 18.60 -7.98
CA GLY A 395 19.79 19.55 -7.16
C GLY A 395 20.13 19.40 -5.68
N ILE A 396 20.15 20.52 -4.97
CA ILE A 396 20.26 20.56 -3.50
C ILE A 396 19.06 21.28 -2.91
N SER A 397 18.67 20.90 -1.70
CA SER A 397 17.67 21.65 -0.94
C SER A 397 18.22 23.04 -0.57
N ALA A 398 17.38 24.07 -0.78
CA ALA A 398 17.63 25.42 -0.27
C ALA A 398 17.52 25.46 1.26
#